data_8fac14a4ed830872a7d08eba7666a026
#
_entry.id   8fac14a4ed830872a7d08eba7666a026
#
_cell.length_a   1.000
_cell.length_b   1.000
_cell.length_c   1.000
_cell.angle_alpha   90.00
_cell.angle_beta   90.00
_cell.angle_gamma   90.00
#
_symmetry.space_group_name_H-M   'P 1'
#
loop_
_entity.id
_entity.type
_entity.pdbx_description
1 polymer ?
#
loop_
_entity_poly.entity_id
_entity_poly.type
_entity_poly.pdbx_seq_one_letter_code
_entity_poly.pdbx_strand_id
1 'polypeptide(L)'
;MVRSGGVEGNERLTAFLAVLLLLSLFVVGLTVPLAHSNTRLHVILGTAVIPPVLLKVASTTWRMVRYYMGASAYRRKGPPFIVLRLLGPVLVVLTVVLLFSGVGLVVWAPASWHAQLSQIHHGSFLLWFVVMAIHVLAHLKETALVGPRDVLVRTRRQIAGASLRVWASLSSLAVGGVAAALIAPYAHNGVFFGN
;
A
#
# COMPACT_ATOMS: atom_id res chain seq x y z
N MET A 1 -17.59 15.08 18.30
CA MET A 1 -17.16 14.84 16.90
C MET A 1 -15.63 14.96 16.84
N VAL A 2 -14.90 13.87 16.57
CA VAL A 2 -13.44 13.92 16.44
C VAL A 2 -13.11 14.63 15.12
N ARG A 3 -12.48 15.81 15.19
CA ARG A 3 -12.06 16.55 14.00
C ARG A 3 -10.88 15.80 13.36
N SER A 4 -11.07 15.28 12.15
CA SER A 4 -10.04 14.54 11.39
C SER A 4 -8.93 15.40 10.77
N GLY A 5 -9.01 16.73 10.92
CA GLY A 5 -8.10 17.68 10.30
C GLY A 5 -8.39 18.00 8.82
N GLY A 6 -9.49 17.50 8.26
CA GLY A 6 -9.93 17.82 6.88
C GLY A 6 -8.92 17.42 5.81
N VAL A 7 -8.66 18.28 4.83
CA VAL A 7 -7.74 18.04 3.70
C VAL A 7 -6.31 17.78 4.18
N GLU A 8 -5.82 18.58 5.11
CA GLU A 8 -4.47 18.44 5.66
C GLU A 8 -4.34 17.16 6.51
N GLY A 9 -5.39 16.80 7.27
CA GLY A 9 -5.41 15.55 8.02
C GLY A 9 -5.33 14.33 7.09
N ASN A 10 -6.08 14.33 5.97
CA ASN A 10 -5.98 13.27 4.98
C ASN A 10 -4.60 13.22 4.31
N GLU A 11 -3.99 14.38 4.04
CA GLU A 11 -2.62 14.44 3.50
C GLU A 11 -1.59 13.83 4.45
N ARG A 12 -1.65 14.18 5.74
CA ARG A 12 -0.76 13.61 6.76
C ARG A 12 -0.94 12.09 6.89
N LEU A 13 -2.18 11.60 6.91
CA LEU A 13 -2.46 10.15 6.90
C LEU A 13 -1.84 9.49 5.68
N THR A 14 -2.10 10.05 4.50
CA THR A 14 -1.60 9.51 3.23
C THR A 14 -0.08 9.50 3.17
N ALA A 15 0.58 10.56 3.67
CA ALA A 15 2.04 10.66 3.70
C ALA A 15 2.66 9.73 4.77
N PHE A 16 2.05 9.60 5.94
CA PHE A 16 2.51 8.67 6.97
C PHE A 16 2.42 7.21 6.50
N LEU A 17 1.28 6.84 5.90
CA LEU A 17 1.12 5.52 5.26
C LEU A 17 2.13 5.30 4.12
N ALA A 18 2.52 6.34 3.38
CA ALA A 18 3.54 6.20 2.34
C ALA A 18 4.92 5.86 2.94
N VAL A 19 5.32 6.50 4.04
CA VAL A 19 6.57 6.15 4.74
C VAL A 19 6.53 4.72 5.25
N LEU A 20 5.43 4.36 5.92
CA LEU A 20 5.24 3.03 6.48
C LEU A 20 5.28 1.95 5.39
N LEU A 21 4.58 2.17 4.27
CA LEU A 21 4.56 1.25 3.14
C LEU A 21 5.90 1.20 2.41
N LEU A 22 6.60 2.33 2.27
CA LEU A 22 7.94 2.33 1.67
C LEU A 22 8.89 1.39 2.42
N LEU A 23 8.90 1.48 3.75
CA LEU A 23 9.72 0.61 4.58
C LEU A 23 9.25 -0.86 4.52
N SER A 24 7.94 -1.10 4.64
CA SER A 24 7.39 -2.45 4.61
C SER A 24 7.57 -3.13 3.25
N LEU A 25 7.31 -2.42 2.15
CA LEU A 25 7.48 -2.94 0.79
C LEU A 25 8.96 -3.13 0.43
N PHE A 26 9.85 -2.32 0.98
CA PHE A 26 11.29 -2.57 0.86
C PHE A 26 11.67 -3.92 1.49
N VAL A 27 11.17 -4.20 2.70
CA VAL A 27 11.41 -5.50 3.36
C VAL A 27 10.82 -6.65 2.55
N VAL A 28 9.58 -6.51 2.05
CA VAL A 28 8.97 -7.51 1.14
C VAL A 28 9.82 -7.67 -0.13
N GLY A 29 10.31 -6.58 -0.72
CA GLY A 29 11.16 -6.60 -1.90
C GLY A 29 12.46 -7.39 -1.70
N LEU A 30 13.08 -7.30 -0.51
CA LEU A 30 14.26 -8.09 -0.16
C LEU A 30 14.00 -9.60 -0.14
N THR A 31 12.75 -10.03 -0.01
CA THR A 31 12.39 -11.46 -0.06
C THR A 31 12.20 -12.00 -1.48
N VAL A 32 12.09 -11.14 -2.50
CA VAL A 32 11.88 -11.57 -3.89
C VAL A 32 13.02 -12.44 -4.43
N PRO A 33 14.31 -12.10 -4.26
CA PRO A 33 15.41 -12.96 -4.66
C PRO A 33 15.45 -14.29 -3.89
N LEU A 34 14.88 -14.32 -2.68
CA LEU A 34 14.84 -15.47 -1.81
C LEU A 34 13.58 -16.33 -2.01
N ALA A 35 12.65 -15.91 -2.88
CA ALA A 35 11.34 -16.54 -3.02
C ALA A 35 11.43 -18.00 -3.49
N HIS A 36 12.46 -18.38 -4.24
CA HIS A 36 12.70 -19.80 -4.61
C HIS A 36 13.02 -20.68 -3.40
N SER A 37 13.81 -20.19 -2.45
CA SER A 37 14.24 -20.94 -1.28
C SER A 37 13.34 -20.72 -0.06
N ASN A 38 12.67 -19.58 0.03
CA ASN A 38 11.84 -19.20 1.16
C ASN A 38 10.58 -18.42 0.74
N THR A 39 9.75 -19.06 -0.07
CA THR A 39 8.45 -18.51 -0.51
C THR A 39 7.56 -18.15 0.68
N ARG A 40 7.62 -18.96 1.76
CA ARG A 40 6.82 -18.73 2.97
C ARG A 40 7.03 -17.34 3.56
N LEU A 41 8.28 -16.88 3.65
CA LEU A 41 8.58 -15.54 4.18
C LEU A 41 7.97 -14.45 3.30
N HIS A 42 8.07 -14.58 1.97
CA HIS A 42 7.47 -13.64 1.02
C HIS A 42 5.95 -13.57 1.17
N VAL A 43 5.26 -14.70 1.28
CA VAL A 43 3.81 -14.79 1.49
C VAL A 43 3.38 -14.12 2.79
N ILE A 44 4.04 -14.41 3.90
CA ILE A 44 3.72 -13.84 5.21
C ILE A 44 3.88 -12.31 5.20
N LEU A 45 5.04 -11.82 4.75
CA LEU A 45 5.32 -10.39 4.72
C LEU A 45 4.46 -9.66 3.68
N GLY A 46 4.25 -10.26 2.51
CA GLY A 46 3.37 -9.73 1.47
C GLY A 46 1.92 -9.60 1.95
N THR A 47 1.40 -10.59 2.68
CA THR A 47 0.05 -10.53 3.26
C THR A 47 -0.05 -9.46 4.35
N ALA A 48 0.98 -9.30 5.18
CA ALA A 48 1.00 -8.31 6.25
C ALA A 48 0.86 -6.86 5.74
N VAL A 49 1.28 -6.56 4.51
CA VAL A 49 1.17 -5.21 3.94
C VAL A 49 -0.17 -4.93 3.27
N ILE A 50 -1.03 -5.92 3.06
CA ILE A 50 -2.34 -5.74 2.38
C ILE A 50 -3.22 -4.69 3.09
N PRO A 51 -3.52 -4.78 4.42
CA PRO A 51 -4.38 -3.80 5.08
C PRO A 51 -3.85 -2.36 5.05
N PRO A 52 -2.56 -2.06 5.30
CA PRO A 52 -2.05 -0.71 5.15
C PRO A 52 -2.07 -0.22 3.68
N VAL A 53 -1.91 -1.09 2.68
CA VAL A 53 -2.11 -0.74 1.26
C VAL A 53 -3.55 -0.34 1.02
N LEU A 54 -4.53 -1.13 1.49
CA LEU A 54 -5.95 -0.81 1.34
C LEU A 54 -6.31 0.51 2.01
N LEU A 55 -5.79 0.78 3.21
CA LEU A 55 -5.99 2.05 3.90
C LEU A 55 -5.40 3.23 3.11
N LYS A 56 -4.23 3.06 2.52
CA LYS A 56 -3.59 4.06 1.65
C LYS A 56 -4.43 4.33 0.40
N VAL A 57 -4.87 3.28 -0.28
CA VAL A 57 -5.73 3.39 -1.46
C VAL A 57 -7.05 4.09 -1.10
N ALA A 58 -7.70 3.70 -0.01
CA ALA A 58 -8.95 4.32 0.46
C ALA A 58 -8.75 5.81 0.77
N SER A 59 -7.67 6.19 1.47
CA SER A 59 -7.34 7.59 1.78
C SER A 59 -7.12 8.43 0.52
N THR A 60 -6.43 7.87 -0.48
CA THR A 60 -6.15 8.54 -1.76
C THR A 60 -7.41 8.65 -2.61
N THR A 61 -8.19 7.57 -2.69
CA THR A 61 -9.47 7.53 -3.41
C THR A 61 -10.48 8.51 -2.81
N TRP A 62 -10.57 8.60 -1.48
CA TRP A 62 -11.39 9.60 -0.81
C TRP A 62 -11.04 11.01 -1.26
N ARG A 63 -9.75 11.36 -1.30
CA ARG A 63 -9.29 12.68 -1.77
C ARG A 63 -9.69 12.92 -3.23
N MET A 64 -9.54 11.93 -4.10
CA MET A 64 -9.92 11.99 -5.51
C MET A 64 -11.44 12.20 -5.66
N VAL A 65 -12.26 11.38 -5.00
CA VAL A 65 -13.72 11.51 -5.02
C VAL A 65 -14.16 12.88 -4.55
N ARG A 66 -13.65 13.36 -3.42
CA ARG A 66 -13.99 14.70 -2.89
C ARG A 66 -13.60 15.83 -3.84
N TYR A 67 -12.48 15.70 -4.55
CA TYR A 67 -12.07 16.67 -5.56
C TYR A 67 -13.07 16.72 -6.73
N TYR A 68 -13.42 15.57 -7.31
CA TYR A 68 -14.33 15.49 -8.45
C TYR A 68 -15.78 15.81 -8.09
N MET A 69 -16.22 15.50 -6.88
CA MET A 69 -17.54 15.90 -6.36
C MET A 69 -17.65 17.39 -6.01
N GLY A 70 -16.60 18.17 -6.23
CA GLY A 70 -16.68 19.63 -6.11
C GLY A 70 -16.43 20.17 -4.71
N ALA A 71 -15.95 19.38 -3.75
CA ALA A 71 -15.67 19.88 -2.41
C ALA A 71 -14.63 21.02 -2.44
N SER A 72 -15.05 22.23 -2.07
CA SER A 72 -14.28 23.47 -2.24
C SER A 72 -12.87 23.41 -1.61
N ALA A 73 -12.74 22.80 -0.44
CA ALA A 73 -11.45 22.64 0.25
C ALA A 73 -10.46 21.79 -0.54
N TYR A 74 -10.92 20.72 -1.20
CA TYR A 74 -10.08 19.84 -2.04
C TYR A 74 -9.78 20.47 -3.40
N ARG A 75 -10.75 21.22 -3.97
CA ARG A 75 -10.56 21.95 -5.23
C ARG A 75 -9.55 23.09 -5.10
N ARG A 76 -9.57 23.84 -3.99
CA ARG A 76 -8.58 24.92 -3.75
C ARG A 76 -7.14 24.42 -3.68
N LYS A 77 -6.91 23.19 -3.20
CA LYS A 77 -5.57 22.60 -3.19
C LYS A 77 -5.08 22.20 -4.59
N GLY A 78 -6.01 22.02 -5.52
CA GLY A 78 -5.72 21.63 -6.90
C GLY A 78 -5.40 20.14 -7.06
N PRO A 79 -5.38 19.65 -8.33
CA PRO A 79 -4.95 18.28 -8.65
C PRO A 79 -3.42 18.21 -8.67
N PRO A 80 -2.86 17.00 -8.52
CA PRO A 80 -1.45 16.78 -8.82
C PRO A 80 -1.15 17.01 -10.30
N PHE A 81 0.13 17.16 -10.64
CA PHE A 81 0.59 17.25 -12.02
C PHE A 81 0.02 16.09 -12.86
N ILE A 82 -0.31 16.35 -14.14
CA ILE A 82 -1.08 15.42 -14.98
C ILE A 82 -0.50 14.01 -15.06
N VAL A 83 0.82 13.88 -15.14
CA VAL A 83 1.50 12.57 -15.18
C VAL A 83 1.24 11.79 -13.90
N LEU A 84 1.36 12.43 -12.73
CA LEU A 84 1.11 11.78 -11.43
C LEU A 84 -0.38 11.44 -11.24
N ARG A 85 -1.26 12.23 -11.85
CA ARG A 85 -2.70 11.99 -11.85
C ARG A 85 -3.09 10.74 -12.65
N LEU A 86 -2.39 10.46 -13.75
CA LEU A 86 -2.58 9.24 -14.55
C LEU A 86 -1.88 8.04 -13.93
N LEU A 87 -0.71 8.26 -13.34
CA LEU A 87 0.07 7.20 -12.70
C LEU A 87 -0.66 6.55 -11.52
N GLY A 88 -1.43 7.35 -10.76
CA GLY A 88 -2.17 6.87 -9.58
C GLY A 88 -3.14 5.72 -9.88
N PRO A 89 -4.11 5.87 -10.79
CA PRO A 89 -5.02 4.79 -11.18
C PRO A 89 -4.30 3.56 -11.74
N VAL A 90 -3.28 3.74 -12.58
CA VAL A 90 -2.46 2.64 -13.12
C VAL A 90 -1.82 1.86 -11.98
N LEU A 91 -1.23 2.57 -11.01
CA LEU A 91 -0.61 1.93 -9.85
C LEU A 91 -1.62 1.16 -9.00
N VAL A 92 -2.83 1.71 -8.81
CA VAL A 92 -3.89 1.01 -8.06
C VAL A 92 -4.29 -0.28 -8.77
N VAL A 93 -4.51 -0.24 -10.10
CA VAL A 93 -4.86 -1.45 -10.87
C VAL A 93 -3.76 -2.50 -10.77
N LEU A 94 -2.50 -2.13 -11.00
CA LEU A 94 -1.36 -3.03 -10.89
C LEU A 94 -1.23 -3.62 -9.48
N THR A 95 -1.47 -2.81 -8.44
CA THR A 95 -1.45 -3.28 -7.04
C THR A 95 -2.55 -4.31 -6.79
N VAL A 96 -3.77 -4.08 -7.29
CA VAL A 96 -4.87 -5.04 -7.16
C VAL A 96 -4.54 -6.35 -7.87
N VAL A 97 -4.04 -6.30 -9.11
CA VAL A 97 -3.64 -7.50 -9.87
C VAL A 97 -2.55 -8.26 -9.14
N LEU A 98 -1.52 -7.56 -8.66
CA LEU A 98 -0.40 -8.16 -7.93
C LEU A 98 -0.85 -8.85 -6.64
N LEU A 99 -1.65 -8.16 -5.81
CA LEU A 99 -2.12 -8.72 -4.53
C LEU A 99 -3.11 -9.85 -4.75
N PHE A 100 -4.05 -9.70 -5.70
CA PHE A 100 -5.05 -10.72 -5.99
C PHE A 100 -4.41 -12.00 -6.54
N SER A 101 -3.46 -11.87 -7.47
CA SER A 101 -2.74 -13.03 -8.02
C SER A 101 -1.89 -13.72 -6.95
N GLY A 102 -1.21 -12.96 -6.08
CA GLY A 102 -0.40 -13.52 -5.00
C GLY A 102 -1.23 -14.27 -3.95
N VAL A 103 -2.34 -13.67 -3.49
CA VAL A 103 -3.27 -14.34 -2.57
C VAL A 103 -3.92 -15.55 -3.26
N GLY A 104 -4.28 -15.42 -4.53
CA GLY A 104 -4.87 -16.48 -5.33
C GLY A 104 -3.99 -17.72 -5.39
N LEU A 105 -2.71 -17.57 -5.62
CA LEU A 105 -1.74 -18.67 -5.65
C LEU A 105 -1.69 -19.47 -4.34
N VAL A 106 -1.89 -18.79 -3.20
CA VAL A 106 -1.79 -19.42 -1.87
C VAL A 106 -3.11 -20.05 -1.43
N VAL A 107 -4.25 -19.43 -1.73
CA VAL A 107 -5.51 -19.75 -1.05
C VAL A 107 -6.46 -20.60 -1.94
N TRP A 108 -6.56 -20.31 -3.25
CA TRP A 108 -7.66 -20.86 -4.04
C TRP A 108 -7.31 -21.30 -5.46
N ALA A 109 -6.07 -21.11 -5.93
CA ALA A 109 -5.73 -21.46 -7.31
C ALA A 109 -5.80 -22.98 -7.55
N PRO A 110 -6.68 -23.46 -8.43
CA PRO A 110 -6.64 -24.85 -8.85
C PRO A 110 -5.36 -25.11 -9.66
N ALA A 111 -4.87 -26.36 -9.64
CA ALA A 111 -3.62 -26.75 -10.31
C ALA A 111 -3.58 -26.33 -11.80
N SER A 112 -4.74 -26.36 -12.48
CA SER A 112 -4.85 -25.96 -13.90
C SER A 112 -4.60 -24.46 -14.15
N TRP A 113 -4.74 -23.60 -13.14
CA TRP A 113 -4.58 -22.13 -13.25
C TRP A 113 -3.29 -21.62 -12.60
N HIS A 114 -2.58 -22.50 -11.91
CA HIS A 114 -1.42 -22.12 -11.11
C HIS A 114 -0.31 -21.46 -11.95
N ALA A 115 0.00 -22.05 -13.12
CA ALA A 115 1.03 -21.51 -14.01
C ALA A 115 0.64 -20.12 -14.55
N GLN A 116 -0.61 -19.91 -14.95
CA GLN A 116 -1.10 -18.63 -15.45
C GLN A 116 -1.09 -17.57 -14.35
N LEU A 117 -1.57 -17.90 -13.13
CA LEU A 117 -1.54 -16.97 -12.00
C LEU A 117 -0.13 -16.59 -11.60
N SER A 118 0.81 -17.53 -11.62
CA SER A 118 2.22 -17.27 -11.35
C SER A 118 2.81 -16.30 -12.38
N GLN A 119 2.54 -16.50 -13.68
CA GLN A 119 2.97 -15.57 -14.73
C GLN A 119 2.38 -14.17 -14.55
N ILE A 120 1.08 -14.08 -14.20
CA ILE A 120 0.40 -12.82 -13.93
C ILE A 120 1.05 -12.13 -12.72
N HIS A 121 1.34 -12.86 -11.64
CA HIS A 121 1.98 -12.31 -10.45
C HIS A 121 3.36 -11.74 -10.75
N HIS A 122 4.22 -12.50 -11.40
CA HIS A 122 5.58 -12.07 -11.76
C HIS A 122 5.57 -10.92 -12.78
N GLY A 123 4.75 -11.02 -13.84
CA GLY A 123 4.65 -9.97 -14.85
C GLY A 123 4.08 -8.66 -14.28
N SER A 124 3.03 -8.74 -13.46
CA SER A 124 2.47 -7.57 -12.81
C SER A 124 3.43 -6.95 -11.80
N PHE A 125 4.25 -7.75 -11.10
CA PHE A 125 5.29 -7.26 -10.20
C PHE A 125 6.33 -6.41 -10.96
N LEU A 126 6.85 -6.86 -12.08
CA LEU A 126 7.86 -6.11 -12.85
C LEU A 126 7.32 -4.76 -13.29
N LEU A 127 6.10 -4.75 -13.85
CA LEU A 127 5.47 -3.51 -14.29
C LEU A 127 5.13 -2.60 -13.10
N TRP A 128 4.58 -3.17 -12.04
CA TRP A 128 4.28 -2.45 -10.80
C TRP A 128 5.54 -1.82 -10.20
N PHE A 129 6.65 -2.55 -10.18
CA PHE A 129 7.92 -2.07 -9.61
C PHE A 129 8.42 -0.81 -10.32
N VAL A 130 8.39 -0.80 -11.67
CA VAL A 130 8.80 0.38 -12.46
C VAL A 130 7.88 1.57 -12.19
N VAL A 131 6.56 1.36 -12.25
CA VAL A 131 5.56 2.41 -12.02
C VAL A 131 5.64 2.93 -10.57
N MET A 132 5.83 2.02 -9.59
CA MET A 132 6.00 2.38 -8.19
C MET A 132 7.28 3.18 -7.95
N ALA A 133 8.40 2.80 -8.57
CA ALA A 133 9.66 3.55 -8.44
C ALA A 133 9.49 5.01 -8.92
N ILE A 134 8.87 5.21 -10.08
CA ILE A 134 8.56 6.56 -10.60
C ILE A 134 7.65 7.32 -9.62
N HIS A 135 6.60 6.66 -9.11
CA HIS A 135 5.65 7.26 -8.17
C HIS A 135 6.34 7.67 -6.86
N VAL A 136 7.18 6.80 -6.29
CA VAL A 136 7.92 7.08 -5.05
C VAL A 136 8.88 8.23 -5.24
N LEU A 137 9.68 8.24 -6.31
CA LEU A 137 10.62 9.31 -6.59
C LEU A 137 9.92 10.67 -6.76
N ALA A 138 8.79 10.69 -7.46
CA ALA A 138 8.00 11.90 -7.68
C ALA A 138 7.40 12.49 -6.38
N HIS A 139 7.08 11.65 -5.39
CA HIS A 139 6.49 12.06 -4.11
C HIS A 139 7.46 12.03 -2.93
N LEU A 140 8.73 11.66 -3.13
CA LEU A 140 9.69 11.41 -2.06
C LEU A 140 9.86 12.62 -1.13
N LYS A 141 10.07 13.80 -1.71
CA LYS A 141 10.24 15.05 -0.94
C LYS A 141 9.01 15.38 -0.09
N GLU A 142 7.81 15.31 -0.67
CA GLU A 142 6.56 15.59 0.04
C GLU A 142 6.34 14.57 1.16
N THR A 143 6.55 13.29 0.86
CA THR A 143 6.40 12.19 1.82
C THR A 143 7.37 12.32 2.99
N ALA A 144 8.63 12.65 2.74
CA ALA A 144 9.64 12.83 3.77
C ALA A 144 9.33 14.03 4.70
N LEU A 145 8.80 15.11 4.14
CA LEU A 145 8.49 16.34 4.89
C LEU A 145 7.17 16.25 5.67
N VAL A 146 6.16 15.56 5.13
CA VAL A 146 4.80 15.52 5.70
C VAL A 146 4.56 14.27 6.54
N GLY A 147 5.14 13.12 6.14
CA GLY A 147 4.92 11.82 6.77
C GLY A 147 5.16 11.80 8.29
N PRO A 148 6.26 12.33 8.81
CA PRO A 148 6.55 12.26 10.24
C PRO A 148 5.78 13.29 11.10
N ARG A 149 5.01 14.21 10.50
CA ARG A 149 4.39 15.35 11.22
C ARG A 149 3.42 14.95 12.34
N ASP A 150 2.74 13.81 12.22
CA ASP A 150 1.79 13.35 13.24
C ASP A 150 2.47 12.59 14.39
N VAL A 151 3.72 12.18 14.21
CA VAL A 151 4.53 11.50 15.24
C VAL A 151 5.41 12.51 15.99
N LEU A 152 5.96 13.49 15.29
CA LEU A 152 6.83 14.50 15.89
C LEU A 152 6.08 15.39 16.89
N VAL A 153 6.57 15.48 18.11
CA VAL A 153 5.97 16.26 19.22
C VAL A 153 5.71 17.70 18.81
N ARG A 154 6.63 18.31 18.06
CA ARG A 154 6.57 19.70 17.59
C ARG A 154 5.41 19.99 16.64
N THR A 155 5.01 19.03 15.80
CA THR A 155 4.05 19.25 14.71
C THR A 155 2.74 18.50 14.86
N ARG A 156 2.67 17.46 15.70
CA ARG A 156 1.47 16.63 15.86
C ARG A 156 0.23 17.38 16.32
N ARG A 157 0.41 18.46 17.10
CA ARG A 157 -0.69 19.28 17.65
C ARG A 157 -1.22 20.35 16.68
N GLN A 158 -0.53 20.60 15.57
CA GLN A 158 -0.92 21.63 14.61
C GLN A 158 -2.24 21.31 13.88
N ILE A 159 -2.50 20.01 13.66
CA ILE A 159 -3.72 19.54 12.98
C ILE A 159 -4.42 18.50 13.85
N ALA A 160 -5.71 18.72 14.10
CA ALA A 160 -6.53 17.81 14.90
C ALA A 160 -6.50 16.37 14.36
N GLY A 161 -6.58 15.37 15.24
CA GLY A 161 -6.69 13.96 14.88
C GLY A 161 -5.37 13.25 14.59
N ALA A 162 -4.20 13.79 15.01
CA ALA A 162 -2.91 13.14 14.81
C ALA A 162 -2.86 11.73 15.41
N SER A 163 -3.30 11.56 16.66
CA SER A 163 -3.36 10.24 17.31
C SER A 163 -4.26 9.26 16.57
N LEU A 164 -5.43 9.71 16.08
CA LEU A 164 -6.35 8.86 15.31
C LEU A 164 -5.67 8.35 14.02
N ARG A 165 -4.94 9.20 13.30
CA ARG A 165 -4.24 8.82 12.08
C ARG A 165 -3.11 7.83 12.34
N VAL A 166 -2.32 8.07 13.39
CA VAL A 166 -1.26 7.13 13.81
C VAL A 166 -1.85 5.79 14.21
N TRP A 167 -2.89 5.79 15.07
CA TRP A 167 -3.54 4.56 15.48
C TRP A 167 -4.20 3.82 14.32
N ALA A 168 -4.87 4.51 13.39
CA ALA A 168 -5.43 3.88 12.20
C ALA A 168 -4.35 3.18 11.35
N SER A 169 -3.17 3.81 11.21
CA SER A 169 -2.05 3.23 10.47
C SER A 169 -1.44 2.03 11.20
N LEU A 170 -1.22 2.13 12.52
CA LEU A 170 -0.69 1.02 13.32
C LEU A 170 -1.69 -0.14 13.40
N SER A 171 -3.00 0.16 13.54
CA SER A 171 -4.05 -0.88 13.54
C SER A 171 -4.10 -1.61 12.20
N SER A 172 -3.88 -0.91 11.06
CA SER A 172 -3.82 -1.57 9.76
C SER A 172 -2.65 -2.55 9.66
N LEU A 173 -1.49 -2.24 10.26
CA LEU A 173 -0.37 -3.19 10.37
C LEU A 173 -0.70 -4.36 11.30
N ALA A 174 -1.36 -4.11 12.44
CA ALA A 174 -1.76 -5.18 13.36
C ALA A 174 -2.75 -6.15 12.68
N VAL A 175 -3.73 -5.62 11.94
CA VAL A 175 -4.64 -6.44 11.10
C VAL A 175 -3.84 -7.22 10.04
N GLY A 176 -2.82 -6.60 9.43
CA GLY A 176 -1.91 -7.26 8.50
C GLY A 176 -1.14 -8.41 9.17
N GLY A 177 -0.66 -8.22 10.39
CA GLY A 177 -0.02 -9.28 11.19
C GLY A 177 -0.96 -10.45 11.47
N VAL A 178 -2.23 -10.17 11.82
CA VAL A 178 -3.25 -11.22 12.00
C VAL A 178 -3.50 -11.95 10.67
N ALA A 179 -3.68 -11.23 9.55
CA ALA A 179 -3.87 -11.84 8.24
C ALA A 179 -2.67 -12.73 7.84
N ALA A 180 -1.45 -12.28 8.13
CA ALA A 180 -0.21 -13.02 7.90
C ALA A 180 -0.15 -14.30 8.75
N ALA A 181 -0.59 -14.25 10.01
CA ALA A 181 -0.66 -15.42 10.87
C ALA A 181 -1.70 -16.45 10.37
N LEU A 182 -2.84 -15.99 9.85
CA LEU A 182 -3.88 -16.84 9.29
C LEU A 182 -3.45 -17.50 7.97
N ILE A 183 -2.66 -16.82 7.14
CA ILE A 183 -2.16 -17.38 5.87
C ILE A 183 -0.95 -18.29 6.06
N ALA A 184 -0.20 -18.14 7.13
CA ALA A 184 1.05 -18.85 7.37
C ALA A 184 0.98 -20.39 7.25
N PRO A 185 -0.11 -21.08 7.64
CA PRO A 185 -0.25 -22.53 7.43
C PRO A 185 -0.33 -22.94 5.94
N TYR A 186 -0.80 -22.06 5.06
CA TYR A 186 -0.94 -22.29 3.62
C TYR A 186 0.29 -21.88 2.84
N ALA A 187 1.19 -21.12 3.46
CA ALA A 187 2.42 -20.62 2.86
C ALA A 187 3.51 -21.69 2.92
N HIS A 188 3.68 -22.44 1.84
CA HIS A 188 4.76 -23.44 1.69
C HIS A 188 5.70 -23.05 0.55
N ASN A 189 6.91 -23.61 0.58
CA ASN A 189 7.89 -23.35 -0.47
C ASN A 189 7.42 -23.97 -1.80
N GLY A 190 7.65 -23.26 -2.91
CA GLY A 190 7.23 -23.70 -4.25
C GLY A 190 5.85 -23.20 -4.67
N VAL A 191 5.05 -22.60 -3.79
CA VAL A 191 3.69 -22.09 -4.10
C VAL A 191 3.64 -21.19 -5.35
N PHE A 192 4.70 -20.44 -5.65
CA PHE A 192 4.76 -19.56 -6.83
C PHE A 192 5.40 -20.23 -8.06
N PHE A 193 6.01 -21.40 -7.92
CA PHE A 193 6.82 -22.03 -8.97
C PHE A 193 6.26 -23.38 -9.45
N GLY A 194 5.16 -23.86 -8.83
CA GLY A 194 4.46 -25.07 -9.29
C GLY A 194 5.21 -26.38 -9.09
N ASN A 195 6.03 -26.48 -8.04
CA ASN A 195 6.73 -27.72 -7.63
C ASN A 195 5.93 -28.46 -6.57
#